data_4a7cf698d0647f7494e1c94a9525e00e
#
_entry.id   4a7cf698d0647f7494e1c94a9525e00e
#
_cell.length_a   1.000
_cell.length_b   1.000
_cell.length_c   1.000
_cell.angle_alpha   90.00
_cell.angle_beta   90.00
_cell.angle_gamma   90.00
#
_symmetry.space_group_name_H-M   'P 1'
#
loop_
_entity.id
_entity.type
_entity.pdbx_description
1 polymer ?
#
loop_
_entity_poly.entity_id
_entity_poly.type
_entity_poly.pdbx_seq_one_letter_code
_entity_poly.pdbx_strand_id
1 'polypeptide(L)'
;MEAKEKNYIQNKGITLVALVITIVILLILAGISISTLTNTGIFQKAKDAKQKSENAHKEEESFLTEYEKEILKQDSNGIWDGNVNKPELMTGMKAIQFNEPTDTTEGSVKKVDNGNATDWYDYKTKKWANAQTEDGSMWVWIPRYAYKVVYNDPSDKSKGGKFDIVFLIGTTDNYIDDNGNIQTAQRQTEKNQVIETDSTKTDKYTVHPAFTNESNIDYANGGWNKELTGIWVAKFEAGYFDKEKDKDKIQESSVNYTQDYCEINVDGTGMRLEARNYIDKIYGKKTTSIKYPTFQGAKYSMNSISHGDAYSISKVLTESNNIYKLNEKITDSHLMKNSEWGAVAYLGQSKYGLNEKNIRINNVNVNDMTNFVFAVTGYAAKEDGASETGIDNAYRWTKKEGQSASNTGTIYGIYDLSGGTAAIINNDNENLNKFGQSLKEDLKEGKSSRYITVYNIAENDNQKLDEARMKNYLSNAKIYGDAIAETSTSGIGNSAWFGNVTHFPALHYTFFVRGGNFMDKSNDGMFLFGHHEGWGMNHDGFRAVLVKK
;
A
#
# COMPACT_ATOMS: atom_id res chain seq x y z
N MET A 1 39.14 -27.68 75.32
CA MET A 1 38.29 -26.92 76.21
C MET A 1 38.41 -25.44 75.87
N GLU A 2 37.76 -25.03 74.84
CA GLU A 2 37.76 -23.60 74.43
C GLU A 2 36.33 -23.17 74.21
N ALA A 3 35.93 -22.15 74.95
CA ALA A 3 34.62 -21.52 74.85
C ALA A 3 34.60 -20.61 73.64
N LYS A 4 33.68 -20.85 72.72
CA LYS A 4 33.40 -19.90 71.62
C LYS A 4 32.43 -18.82 72.11
N GLU A 5 32.94 -17.61 72.27
CA GLU A 5 32.12 -16.41 72.44
C GLU A 5 31.27 -16.16 71.18
N LYS A 6 29.97 -16.09 71.36
CA LYS A 6 29.04 -15.60 70.36
C LYS A 6 28.92 -14.08 70.47
N ASN A 7 29.47 -13.34 69.53
CA ASN A 7 29.21 -11.93 69.38
C ASN A 7 27.76 -11.69 68.93
N TYR A 8 26.93 -11.18 69.81
CA TYR A 8 25.60 -10.67 69.51
C TYR A 8 25.74 -9.26 68.96
N ILE A 9 25.50 -9.09 67.67
CA ILE A 9 25.32 -7.76 67.09
C ILE A 9 23.93 -7.29 67.50
N GLN A 10 23.87 -6.31 68.41
CA GLN A 10 22.63 -5.61 68.72
C GLN A 10 22.28 -4.69 67.54
N ASN A 11 21.34 -5.11 66.72
CA ASN A 11 20.64 -4.21 65.80
C ASN A 11 19.83 -3.21 66.65
N LYS A 12 20.36 -2.02 66.85
CA LYS A 12 19.60 -0.88 67.39
C LYS A 12 18.59 -0.47 66.32
N GLY A 13 17.37 -0.96 66.39
CA GLY A 13 16.26 -0.48 65.57
C GLY A 13 16.06 1.03 65.80
N ILE A 14 15.85 1.75 64.74
CA ILE A 14 15.47 3.18 64.79
C ILE A 14 14.21 3.28 65.64
N THR A 15 14.23 4.07 66.72
CA THR A 15 13.05 4.28 67.56
C THR A 15 11.95 4.93 66.71
N LEU A 16 10.67 4.59 66.96
CA LEU A 16 9.52 5.16 66.28
C LEU A 16 9.59 6.71 66.19
N VAL A 17 10.09 7.34 67.27
CA VAL A 17 10.28 8.77 67.34
C VAL A 17 11.35 9.26 66.38
N ALA A 18 12.48 8.55 66.25
CA ALA A 18 13.51 8.91 65.28
C ALA A 18 13.00 8.75 63.82
N LEU A 19 12.19 7.72 63.52
CA LEU A 19 11.56 7.53 62.22
C LEU A 19 10.58 8.67 61.90
N VAL A 20 9.72 9.04 62.83
CA VAL A 20 8.77 10.15 62.66
C VAL A 20 9.50 11.47 62.45
N ILE A 21 10.55 11.76 63.23
CA ILE A 21 11.36 12.99 63.05
C ILE A 21 12.02 13.01 61.66
N THR A 22 12.54 11.84 61.21
CA THR A 22 13.16 11.76 59.86
C THR A 22 12.14 12.00 58.77
N ILE A 23 10.93 11.44 58.88
CA ILE A 23 9.85 11.65 57.91
C ILE A 23 9.41 13.15 57.88
N VAL A 24 9.26 13.77 59.06
CA VAL A 24 8.90 15.18 59.14
C VAL A 24 9.99 16.08 58.55
N ILE A 25 11.26 15.78 58.79
CA ILE A 25 12.39 16.55 58.21
C ILE A 25 12.39 16.38 56.68
N LEU A 26 12.16 15.15 56.17
CA LEU A 26 12.08 14.90 54.72
C LEU A 26 10.89 15.62 54.08
N LEU A 27 9.74 15.68 54.73
CA LEU A 27 8.57 16.43 54.24
C LEU A 27 8.81 17.93 54.26
N ILE A 28 9.50 18.49 55.28
CA ILE A 28 9.88 19.90 55.33
C ILE A 28 10.89 20.22 54.23
N LEU A 29 11.91 19.38 54.04
CA LEU A 29 12.90 19.55 52.98
C LEU A 29 12.28 19.45 51.60
N ALA A 30 11.36 18.52 51.39
CA ALA A 30 10.60 18.41 50.15
C ALA A 30 9.72 19.65 49.91
N GLY A 31 9.02 20.13 50.96
CA GLY A 31 8.19 21.31 50.88
C GLY A 31 9.01 22.60 50.60
N ILE A 32 10.17 22.73 51.19
CA ILE A 32 11.11 23.88 50.91
C ILE A 32 11.64 23.76 49.49
N SER A 33 12.02 22.57 49.04
CA SER A 33 12.49 22.33 47.66
C SER A 33 11.43 22.67 46.63
N ILE A 34 10.18 22.27 46.87
CA ILE A 34 9.06 22.58 45.97
C ILE A 34 8.76 24.09 45.99
N SER A 35 8.73 24.70 47.16
CA SER A 35 8.50 26.14 47.28
C SER A 35 9.61 26.98 46.64
N THR A 36 10.86 26.54 46.74
CA THR A 36 11.99 27.21 46.08
C THR A 36 11.93 27.09 44.57
N LEU A 37 11.55 25.91 44.05
CA LEU A 37 11.36 25.69 42.62
C LEU A 37 10.20 26.55 42.06
N THR A 38 9.10 26.66 42.78
CA THR A 38 7.94 27.45 42.34
C THR A 38 8.22 28.97 42.41
N ASN A 39 8.97 29.43 43.42
CA ASN A 39 9.28 30.86 43.61
C ASN A 39 10.43 31.39 42.73
N THR A 40 11.29 30.53 42.20
CA THR A 40 12.42 30.96 41.35
C THR A 40 12.03 31.18 39.88
N GLY A 41 10.77 30.99 39.51
CA GLY A 41 10.31 31.12 38.12
C GLY A 41 10.92 30.09 37.16
N ILE A 42 11.57 29.04 37.68
CA ILE A 42 12.21 27.99 36.86
C ILE A 42 11.15 27.29 36.00
N PHE A 43 9.98 26.97 36.54
CA PHE A 43 8.88 26.41 35.78
C PHE A 43 8.36 27.33 34.67
N GLN A 44 8.28 28.65 34.99
CA GLN A 44 7.88 29.62 33.98
C GLN A 44 8.95 29.73 32.88
N LYS A 45 10.23 29.80 33.26
CA LYS A 45 11.35 29.82 32.31
C LYS A 45 11.42 28.55 31.47
N ALA A 46 11.14 27.38 32.05
CA ALA A 46 11.07 26.10 31.30
C ALA A 46 9.89 26.09 30.32
N LYS A 47 8.72 26.60 30.72
CA LYS A 47 7.56 26.76 29.86
C LYS A 47 7.80 27.75 28.72
N ASP A 48 8.43 28.89 29.03
CA ASP A 48 8.81 29.92 28.06
C ASP A 48 9.88 29.38 27.08
N ALA A 49 10.85 28.59 27.56
CA ALA A 49 11.85 27.93 26.74
C ALA A 49 11.22 26.89 25.81
N LYS A 50 10.28 26.08 26.32
CA LYS A 50 9.51 25.13 25.53
C LYS A 50 8.70 25.85 24.44
N GLN A 51 7.98 26.92 24.81
CA GLN A 51 7.20 27.72 23.85
C GLN A 51 8.08 28.36 22.77
N LYS A 52 9.25 28.87 23.15
CA LYS A 52 10.22 29.42 22.19
C LYS A 52 10.78 28.34 21.27
N SER A 53 11.05 27.14 21.80
CA SER A 53 11.51 26.01 21.00
C SER A 53 10.45 25.55 20.01
N GLU A 54 9.19 25.46 20.45
CA GLU A 54 8.06 25.11 19.58
C GLU A 54 7.81 26.17 18.50
N ASN A 55 7.92 27.44 18.83
CA ASN A 55 7.80 28.53 17.86
C ASN A 55 8.98 28.55 16.88
N ALA A 56 10.21 28.34 17.35
CA ALA A 56 11.38 28.23 16.49
C ALA A 56 11.28 27.04 15.55
N HIS A 57 10.77 25.90 16.03
CA HIS A 57 10.53 24.73 15.19
C HIS A 57 9.47 25.01 14.10
N LYS A 58 8.39 25.69 14.45
CA LYS A 58 7.38 26.12 13.47
C LYS A 58 7.91 27.12 12.44
N GLU A 59 8.76 28.05 12.89
CA GLU A 59 9.43 29.00 11.99
C GLU A 59 10.43 28.28 11.06
N GLU A 60 11.17 27.30 11.57
CA GLU A 60 12.09 26.46 10.79
C GLU A 60 11.33 25.59 9.77
N GLU A 61 10.22 24.95 10.18
CA GLU A 61 9.35 24.21 9.26
C GLU A 61 8.77 25.12 8.17
N SER A 62 8.32 26.32 8.54
CA SER A 62 7.80 27.29 7.58
C SER A 62 8.89 27.74 6.60
N PHE A 63 10.09 28.00 7.09
CA PHE A 63 11.24 28.40 6.28
C PHE A 63 11.70 27.27 5.35
N LEU A 64 11.77 26.03 5.86
CA LEU A 64 12.07 24.85 5.04
C LEU A 64 11.02 24.65 3.95
N THR A 65 9.74 24.82 4.28
CA THR A 65 8.64 24.72 3.31
C THR A 65 8.74 25.79 2.23
N GLU A 66 9.08 27.04 2.55
CA GLU A 66 9.30 28.09 1.56
C GLU A 66 10.55 27.85 0.72
N TYR A 67 11.60 27.34 1.31
CA TYR A 67 12.85 26.99 0.62
C TYR A 67 12.63 25.79 -0.33
N GLU A 68 11.93 24.77 0.11
CA GLU A 68 11.50 23.66 -0.74
C GLU A 68 10.63 24.14 -1.91
N LYS A 69 9.68 25.04 -1.65
CA LYS A 69 8.85 25.67 -2.68
C LYS A 69 9.68 26.44 -3.72
N GLU A 70 10.73 27.15 -3.29
CA GLU A 70 11.60 27.89 -4.19
C GLU A 70 12.49 26.96 -5.03
N ILE A 71 13.03 25.88 -4.41
CA ILE A 71 13.75 24.83 -5.13
C ILE A 71 12.82 24.18 -6.18
N LEU A 72 11.60 23.82 -5.77
CA LEU A 72 10.60 23.23 -6.65
C LEU A 72 10.25 24.16 -7.84
N LYS A 73 10.18 25.47 -7.61
CA LYS A 73 9.98 26.46 -8.68
C LYS A 73 11.19 26.58 -9.61
N GLN A 74 12.42 26.51 -9.09
CA GLN A 74 13.63 26.58 -9.89
C GLN A 74 13.85 25.34 -10.76
N ASP A 75 13.50 24.15 -10.24
CA ASP A 75 13.59 22.89 -11.00
C ASP A 75 12.50 22.75 -12.08
N SER A 76 11.48 23.60 -12.06
CA SER A 76 10.26 23.31 -12.83
C SER A 76 10.29 23.79 -14.28
N ASN A 77 11.20 24.64 -14.72
CA ASN A 77 11.23 25.15 -16.12
C ASN A 77 9.85 25.18 -16.84
N GLY A 78 8.77 25.40 -16.09
CA GLY A 78 7.40 25.46 -16.56
C GLY A 78 6.67 24.13 -16.81
N ILE A 79 7.27 22.98 -16.54
CA ILE A 79 6.69 21.64 -16.78
C ILE A 79 6.11 21.04 -15.51
N TRP A 80 6.65 21.38 -14.35
CA TRP A 80 6.25 20.88 -13.04
C TRP A 80 5.37 21.88 -12.29
N ASP A 81 4.28 21.44 -11.67
CA ASP A 81 3.33 22.34 -11.00
C ASP A 81 3.81 22.88 -9.64
N GLY A 82 5.03 22.52 -9.25
CA GLY A 82 5.66 22.97 -8.01
C GLY A 82 5.19 22.24 -6.75
N ASN A 83 4.19 21.34 -6.85
CA ASN A 83 3.62 20.62 -5.71
C ASN A 83 3.89 19.12 -5.76
N VAL A 84 4.27 18.57 -6.90
CA VAL A 84 4.53 17.12 -7.04
C VAL A 84 5.91 16.78 -6.49
N ASN A 85 5.97 15.93 -5.49
CA ASN A 85 7.23 15.44 -4.97
C ASN A 85 8.01 14.66 -6.02
N LYS A 86 9.28 15.04 -6.18
CA LYS A 86 10.19 14.38 -7.12
C LYS A 86 10.29 12.89 -6.82
N PRO A 87 10.18 12.02 -7.85
CA PRO A 87 10.36 10.58 -7.67
C PRO A 87 11.74 10.23 -7.14
N GLU A 88 11.80 9.43 -6.08
CA GLU A 88 13.04 9.01 -5.44
C GLU A 88 13.53 7.70 -6.05
N LEU A 89 14.46 7.76 -7.01
CA LEU A 89 15.08 6.56 -7.57
C LEU A 89 15.92 5.84 -6.53
N MET A 90 15.74 4.53 -6.45
CA MET A 90 16.52 3.63 -5.61
C MET A 90 17.65 3.00 -6.41
N THR A 91 18.68 2.48 -5.72
CA THR A 91 19.74 1.69 -6.38
C THR A 91 19.12 0.59 -7.24
N GLY A 92 19.57 0.43 -8.48
CA GLY A 92 19.01 -0.52 -9.44
C GLY A 92 17.89 0.03 -10.31
N MET A 93 17.29 1.19 -9.96
CA MET A 93 16.25 1.84 -10.76
C MET A 93 16.83 2.86 -11.72
N LYS A 94 16.25 2.94 -12.91
CA LYS A 94 16.55 3.95 -13.93
C LYS A 94 15.24 4.64 -14.34
N ALA A 95 15.25 5.96 -14.43
CA ALA A 95 14.12 6.72 -14.96
C ALA A 95 13.84 6.30 -16.42
N ILE A 96 12.57 6.12 -16.74
CA ILE A 96 12.13 5.80 -18.10
C ILE A 96 10.95 6.65 -18.51
N GLN A 97 10.84 6.86 -19.80
CA GLN A 97 9.70 7.37 -20.53
C GLN A 97 9.28 6.36 -21.61
N PHE A 98 8.29 6.73 -22.37
CA PHE A 98 7.82 5.94 -23.50
C PHE A 98 7.79 6.77 -24.79
N ASN A 99 8.16 6.14 -25.90
CA ASN A 99 7.66 6.57 -27.20
C ASN A 99 6.19 6.16 -27.22
N GLU A 100 5.31 7.16 -27.32
CA GLU A 100 3.86 6.91 -27.25
C GLU A 100 3.39 6.16 -28.49
N PRO A 101 2.47 5.17 -28.35
CA PRO A 101 1.95 4.46 -29.50
C PRO A 101 1.06 5.36 -30.36
N THR A 102 1.06 5.07 -31.65
CA THR A 102 0.16 5.65 -32.64
C THR A 102 -0.74 4.58 -33.21
N ASP A 103 -1.60 4.94 -34.16
CA ASP A 103 -2.45 3.96 -34.87
C ASP A 103 -1.63 2.92 -35.65
N THR A 104 -0.37 3.22 -35.96
CA THR A 104 0.50 2.37 -36.80
C THR A 104 1.77 1.89 -36.11
N THR A 105 2.13 2.46 -34.97
CA THR A 105 3.36 2.11 -34.25
C THR A 105 3.07 1.76 -32.80
N GLU A 106 3.70 0.69 -32.31
CA GLU A 106 3.63 0.33 -30.89
C GLU A 106 4.51 1.25 -30.04
N GLY A 107 4.07 1.51 -28.81
CA GLY A 107 4.87 2.18 -27.80
C GLY A 107 6.08 1.37 -27.36
N SER A 108 7.10 2.05 -26.96
CA SER A 108 8.35 1.42 -26.49
C SER A 108 8.99 2.22 -25.36
N VAL A 109 9.79 1.53 -24.53
CA VAL A 109 10.53 2.16 -23.45
C VAL A 109 11.63 3.05 -24.02
N LYS A 110 11.68 4.28 -23.52
CA LYS A 110 12.73 5.27 -23.78
C LYS A 110 13.47 5.57 -22.47
N LYS A 111 14.78 5.43 -22.44
CA LYS A 111 15.59 5.83 -21.28
C LYS A 111 15.60 7.35 -21.16
N VAL A 112 15.54 7.85 -19.94
CA VAL A 112 15.72 9.26 -19.61
C VAL A 112 17.16 9.44 -19.15
N ASP A 113 17.90 10.34 -19.80
CA ASP A 113 19.22 10.72 -19.33
C ASP A 113 19.09 11.44 -17.99
N ASN A 114 19.82 11.01 -16.98
CA ASN A 114 19.75 11.49 -15.59
C ASN A 114 19.96 13.03 -15.44
N GLY A 115 20.34 13.74 -16.51
CA GLY A 115 20.53 15.18 -16.52
C GLY A 115 19.30 16.01 -16.94
N ASN A 116 18.28 15.39 -17.57
CA ASN A 116 17.09 16.11 -18.07
C ASN A 116 15.83 15.67 -17.30
N ALA A 117 15.75 16.04 -16.02
CA ALA A 117 14.58 15.76 -15.17
C ALA A 117 13.29 16.43 -15.70
N THR A 118 13.39 17.47 -16.50
CA THR A 118 12.28 18.23 -17.08
C THR A 118 11.40 17.42 -18.03
N ASP A 119 11.95 16.37 -18.65
CA ASP A 119 11.21 15.56 -19.62
C ASP A 119 10.68 14.24 -19.05
N TRP A 120 10.95 13.94 -17.77
CA TRP A 120 10.65 12.62 -17.22
C TRP A 120 9.16 12.39 -16.97
N TYR A 121 8.47 13.36 -16.37
CA TYR A 121 7.06 13.22 -15.99
C TYR A 121 6.33 14.57 -16.01
N ASP A 122 5.01 14.49 -16.19
CA ASP A 122 4.07 15.61 -16.06
C ASP A 122 2.69 15.07 -15.69
N TYR A 123 2.32 15.17 -14.42
CA TYR A 123 1.05 14.66 -13.92
C TYR A 123 -0.15 15.40 -14.52
N LYS A 124 -0.03 16.69 -14.91
CA LYS A 124 -1.11 17.43 -15.55
C LYS A 124 -1.49 16.85 -16.91
N THR A 125 -0.52 16.33 -17.64
CA THR A 125 -0.74 15.64 -18.92
C THR A 125 -0.85 14.12 -18.78
N LYS A 126 -1.01 13.61 -17.54
CA LYS A 126 -1.14 12.18 -17.21
C LYS A 126 0.10 11.34 -17.53
N LYS A 127 1.25 11.98 -17.65
CA LYS A 127 2.55 11.32 -17.78
C LYS A 127 3.14 11.07 -16.39
N TRP A 128 2.63 10.06 -15.70
CA TRP A 128 3.16 9.69 -14.38
C TRP A 128 4.61 9.22 -14.49
N ALA A 129 5.41 9.49 -13.47
CA ALA A 129 6.81 9.08 -13.47
C ALA A 129 6.93 7.56 -13.45
N ASN A 130 7.73 7.03 -14.37
CA ASN A 130 8.02 5.60 -14.49
C ASN A 130 9.52 5.34 -14.30
N ALA A 131 9.85 4.21 -13.70
CA ALA A 131 11.22 3.71 -13.57
C ALA A 131 11.27 2.22 -13.93
N GLN A 132 12.47 1.75 -14.25
CA GLN A 132 12.73 0.35 -14.59
C GLN A 132 13.90 -0.19 -13.77
N THR A 133 13.75 -1.38 -13.20
CA THR A 133 14.82 -2.12 -12.55
C THR A 133 15.61 -2.94 -13.57
N GLU A 134 16.76 -3.49 -13.14
CA GLU A 134 17.72 -4.15 -14.05
C GLU A 134 17.13 -5.39 -14.76
N ASP A 135 16.22 -6.11 -14.12
CA ASP A 135 15.49 -7.24 -14.71
C ASP A 135 14.49 -6.84 -15.81
N GLY A 136 14.17 -5.55 -15.92
CA GLY A 136 13.16 -5.01 -16.83
C GLY A 136 11.80 -4.74 -16.21
N SER A 137 11.61 -5.02 -14.92
CA SER A 137 10.37 -4.66 -14.20
C SER A 137 10.17 -3.16 -14.17
N MET A 138 8.90 -2.73 -14.30
CA MET A 138 8.53 -1.31 -14.37
C MET A 138 7.74 -0.88 -13.14
N TRP A 139 8.02 0.33 -12.69
CA TRP A 139 7.46 0.93 -11.48
C TRP A 139 6.92 2.31 -11.79
N VAL A 140 5.80 2.67 -11.14
CA VAL A 140 5.14 3.97 -11.28
C VAL A 140 5.16 4.69 -9.95
N TRP A 141 5.57 5.96 -9.96
CA TRP A 141 5.62 6.80 -8.76
C TRP A 141 4.24 7.33 -8.42
N ILE A 142 3.82 7.13 -7.18
CA ILE A 142 2.63 7.73 -6.60
C ILE A 142 3.12 8.76 -5.58
N PRO A 143 3.11 10.06 -5.91
CA PRO A 143 3.58 11.11 -5.03
C PRO A 143 2.61 11.31 -3.87
N ARG A 144 3.11 11.79 -2.72
CA ARG A 144 2.30 12.16 -1.55
C ARG A 144 1.26 13.19 -1.92
N TYR A 145 0.02 12.98 -1.50
CA TYR A 145 -1.09 13.89 -1.77
C TYR A 145 -2.13 13.87 -0.64
N ALA A 146 -3.00 14.88 -0.66
CA ALA A 146 -4.26 14.91 0.08
C ALA A 146 -5.44 14.95 -0.89
N TYR A 147 -6.61 14.53 -0.45
CA TYR A 147 -7.77 14.35 -1.30
C TYR A 147 -9.09 14.76 -0.63
N LYS A 148 -10.11 14.96 -1.47
CA LYS A 148 -11.54 14.99 -1.12
C LYS A 148 -12.29 14.08 -2.08
N VAL A 149 -13.36 13.47 -1.60
CA VAL A 149 -14.29 12.71 -2.45
C VAL A 149 -15.34 13.67 -3.00
N VAL A 150 -15.53 13.67 -4.31
CA VAL A 150 -16.58 14.43 -5.00
C VAL A 150 -17.56 13.44 -5.59
N TYR A 151 -18.69 13.22 -4.90
CA TYR A 151 -19.73 12.31 -5.36
C TYR A 151 -20.56 12.94 -6.48
N ASN A 152 -20.95 12.14 -7.48
CA ASN A 152 -21.90 12.56 -8.53
C ASN A 152 -23.28 12.84 -7.94
N ASP A 153 -23.65 12.09 -6.90
CA ASP A 153 -24.85 12.31 -6.11
C ASP A 153 -24.49 12.14 -4.61
N PRO A 154 -24.41 13.24 -3.84
CA PRO A 154 -24.07 13.16 -2.41
C PRO A 154 -25.05 12.33 -1.56
N SER A 155 -26.27 12.10 -2.07
CA SER A 155 -27.29 11.25 -1.41
C SER A 155 -27.14 9.77 -1.75
N ASP A 156 -26.37 9.43 -2.79
CA ASP A 156 -26.20 8.06 -3.27
C ASP A 156 -24.77 7.84 -3.83
N LYS A 157 -23.88 7.41 -2.95
CA LYS A 157 -22.48 7.13 -3.29
C LYS A 157 -22.31 6.09 -4.43
N SER A 158 -23.28 5.19 -4.64
CA SER A 158 -23.21 4.16 -5.67
C SER A 158 -23.19 4.73 -7.09
N LYS A 159 -23.65 5.98 -7.27
CA LYS A 159 -23.61 6.68 -8.56
C LYS A 159 -22.22 7.15 -8.98
N GLY A 160 -21.19 6.80 -8.21
CA GLY A 160 -19.81 7.13 -8.52
C GLY A 160 -19.40 8.56 -8.17
N GLY A 161 -18.26 8.94 -8.68
CA GLY A 161 -17.65 10.24 -8.42
C GLY A 161 -16.21 10.29 -8.90
N LYS A 162 -15.49 11.25 -8.35
CA LYS A 162 -14.06 11.45 -8.56
C LYS A 162 -13.38 11.88 -7.26
N PHE A 163 -12.08 11.89 -7.29
CA PHE A 163 -11.28 12.46 -6.22
C PHE A 163 -10.68 13.80 -6.67
N ASP A 164 -10.91 14.82 -5.84
CA ASP A 164 -10.18 16.07 -5.97
C ASP A 164 -8.89 15.96 -5.16
N ILE A 165 -7.75 16.18 -5.82
CA ILE A 165 -6.42 15.89 -5.27
C ILE A 165 -5.54 17.13 -5.32
N VAL A 166 -4.82 17.36 -4.22
CA VAL A 166 -3.71 18.31 -4.10
C VAL A 166 -2.44 17.56 -3.68
N PHE A 167 -1.33 17.81 -4.38
CA PHE A 167 -0.04 17.23 -4.00
C PHE A 167 0.53 17.97 -2.80
N LEU A 168 1.13 17.23 -1.87
CA LEU A 168 1.70 17.77 -0.64
C LEU A 168 3.19 18.06 -0.81
N ILE A 169 3.66 19.11 -0.15
CA ILE A 169 5.05 19.57 -0.23
C ILE A 169 5.94 18.70 0.65
N GLY A 170 6.90 18.01 0.05
CA GLY A 170 7.84 17.14 0.75
C GLY A 170 7.13 16.09 1.59
N THR A 171 7.47 16.03 2.87
CA THR A 171 6.85 15.13 3.87
C THR A 171 5.84 15.86 4.78
N THR A 172 5.52 17.12 4.46
CA THR A 172 4.56 17.93 5.23
C THR A 172 3.11 17.63 4.84
N ASP A 173 2.16 18.19 5.59
CA ASP A 173 0.73 18.17 5.25
C ASP A 173 0.31 19.44 4.47
N ASN A 174 1.29 20.23 4.03
CA ASN A 174 1.04 21.49 3.32
C ASN A 174 0.94 21.28 1.81
N TYR A 175 0.10 22.09 1.18
CA TYR A 175 -0.05 22.16 -0.28
C TYR A 175 -0.20 23.63 -0.72
N ILE A 176 -0.03 23.90 -2.01
CA ILE A 176 -0.26 25.21 -2.60
C ILE A 176 -1.63 25.19 -3.27
N ASP A 177 -2.52 26.10 -2.88
CA ASP A 177 -3.82 26.25 -3.50
C ASP A 177 -3.73 26.97 -4.87
N ASP A 178 -4.86 27.04 -5.59
CA ASP A 178 -4.92 27.68 -6.93
C ASP A 178 -4.57 29.20 -6.90
N ASN A 179 -4.62 29.83 -5.73
CA ASN A 179 -4.23 31.23 -5.51
C ASN A 179 -2.74 31.39 -5.18
N GLY A 180 -2.01 30.29 -5.05
CA GLY A 180 -0.59 30.27 -4.67
C GLY A 180 -0.34 30.35 -3.16
N ASN A 181 -1.37 30.21 -2.31
CA ASN A 181 -1.22 30.21 -0.85
C ASN A 181 -0.92 28.82 -0.33
N ILE A 182 -0.12 28.78 0.76
CA ILE A 182 0.12 27.53 1.49
C ILE A 182 -1.07 27.25 2.38
N GLN A 183 -1.64 26.04 2.21
CA GLN A 183 -2.73 25.50 3.01
C GLN A 183 -2.26 24.21 3.67
N THR A 184 -2.93 23.80 4.76
CA THR A 184 -2.60 22.56 5.47
C THR A 184 -3.78 21.59 5.40
N ALA A 185 -3.50 20.38 4.92
CA ALA A 185 -4.49 19.29 4.89
C ALA A 185 -4.72 18.73 6.30
N GLN A 186 -5.91 18.18 6.53
CA GLN A 186 -6.24 17.49 7.77
C GLN A 186 -5.78 16.03 7.71
N ARG A 187 -5.55 15.43 8.87
CA ARG A 187 -5.34 13.98 9.02
C ARG A 187 -5.83 13.50 10.38
N GLN A 188 -5.98 12.19 10.49
CA GLN A 188 -6.27 11.57 11.77
C GLN A 188 -5.06 11.75 12.71
N THR A 189 -5.31 12.30 13.88
CA THR A 189 -4.29 12.52 14.93
C THR A 189 -4.53 11.69 16.19
N GLU A 190 -5.74 11.12 16.29
CA GLU A 190 -6.14 10.33 17.45
C GLU A 190 -6.82 9.03 17.01
N LYS A 191 -6.65 7.99 17.80
CA LYS A 191 -7.32 6.71 17.58
C LYS A 191 -8.84 6.88 17.59
N ASN A 192 -9.53 6.24 16.66
CA ASN A 192 -10.99 6.31 16.46
C ASN A 192 -11.54 7.67 16.02
N GLN A 193 -10.70 8.65 15.68
CA GLN A 193 -11.14 9.89 15.06
C GLN A 193 -11.78 9.58 13.70
N VAL A 194 -12.95 10.13 13.46
CA VAL A 194 -13.60 10.06 12.13
C VAL A 194 -13.19 11.28 11.32
N ILE A 195 -12.65 11.05 10.14
CA ILE A 195 -12.28 12.09 9.19
C ILE A 195 -13.38 12.20 8.13
N GLU A 196 -13.92 13.40 7.95
CA GLU A 196 -14.84 13.67 6.85
C GLU A 196 -14.06 13.94 5.57
N THR A 197 -14.34 13.19 4.51
CA THR A 197 -13.69 13.29 3.21
C THR A 197 -14.63 13.78 2.10
N ASP A 198 -15.93 13.80 2.35
CA ASP A 198 -16.97 14.24 1.41
C ASP A 198 -16.89 15.75 1.16
N SER A 199 -16.64 16.16 -0.08
CA SER A 199 -16.47 17.56 -0.49
C SER A 199 -17.69 18.45 -0.24
N THR A 200 -18.87 17.86 -0.03
CA THR A 200 -20.10 18.61 0.31
C THR A 200 -20.22 18.91 1.81
N LYS A 201 -19.42 18.23 2.64
CA LYS A 201 -19.43 18.35 4.10
C LYS A 201 -18.15 18.99 4.67
N THR A 202 -17.07 18.97 3.89
CA THR A 202 -15.81 19.60 4.28
C THR A 202 -15.14 20.28 3.08
N ASP A 203 -14.54 21.44 3.32
CA ASP A 203 -13.65 22.12 2.39
C ASP A 203 -12.18 21.67 2.53
N LYS A 204 -11.85 20.91 3.59
CA LYS A 204 -10.50 20.46 3.88
C LYS A 204 -10.12 19.21 3.07
N TYR A 205 -8.93 19.22 2.52
CA TYR A 205 -8.30 18.02 1.99
C TYR A 205 -7.79 17.14 3.12
N THR A 206 -7.84 15.83 2.93
CA THR A 206 -7.37 14.82 3.89
C THR A 206 -6.10 14.17 3.37
N VAL A 207 -5.03 14.19 4.18
CA VAL A 207 -3.76 13.49 3.84
C VAL A 207 -4.05 12.02 3.61
N HIS A 208 -3.58 11.48 2.47
CA HIS A 208 -3.79 10.06 2.19
C HIS A 208 -2.93 9.19 3.11
N PRO A 209 -3.54 8.21 3.83
CA PRO A 209 -2.85 7.47 4.90
C PRO A 209 -1.70 6.58 4.42
N ALA A 210 -1.64 6.19 3.15
CA ALA A 210 -0.56 5.36 2.62
C ALA A 210 0.84 5.97 2.80
N PHE A 211 0.95 7.28 2.96
CA PHE A 211 2.22 8.01 3.05
C PHE A 211 2.63 8.39 4.49
N THR A 212 1.81 8.05 5.48
CA THR A 212 1.97 8.55 6.85
C THR A 212 2.79 7.62 7.74
N ASN A 213 3.41 8.21 8.77
CA ASN A 213 4.19 7.47 9.76
C ASN A 213 3.32 6.68 10.76
N GLU A 214 3.96 5.91 11.66
CA GLU A 214 3.30 5.04 12.63
C GLU A 214 2.56 5.77 13.76
N SER A 215 2.76 7.08 13.92
CA SER A 215 2.36 7.77 15.13
C SER A 215 0.84 7.77 15.38
N ASN A 216 0.44 7.11 16.46
CA ASN A 216 -0.84 7.26 17.18
C ASN A 216 -2.12 6.94 16.43
N ILE A 217 -2.09 6.20 15.33
CA ILE A 217 -3.21 6.13 14.42
C ILE A 217 -3.73 4.72 14.25
N ASP A 218 -5.00 4.63 13.91
CA ASP A 218 -5.74 3.43 13.59
C ASP A 218 -5.23 2.75 12.30
N TYR A 219 -5.92 1.74 11.91
CA TYR A 219 -5.70 0.79 10.84
C TYR A 219 -5.40 1.40 9.46
N ALA A 220 -5.73 2.68 9.24
CA ALA A 220 -5.63 3.31 7.92
C ALA A 220 -4.26 3.95 7.62
N ASN A 221 -3.37 4.14 8.62
CA ASN A 221 -2.10 4.80 8.39
C ASN A 221 -1.12 3.93 7.58
N GLY A 222 -0.09 4.56 7.01
CA GLY A 222 0.96 3.87 6.25
C GLY A 222 1.87 3.00 7.11
N GLY A 223 1.99 3.30 8.40
CA GLY A 223 2.82 2.55 9.35
C GLY A 223 4.33 2.73 9.15
N TRP A 224 4.75 3.79 8.46
CA TRP A 224 6.15 4.06 8.16
C TRP A 224 6.88 4.67 9.36
N ASN A 225 8.20 4.48 9.44
CA ASN A 225 9.02 5.11 10.48
C ASN A 225 9.10 6.64 10.33
N LYS A 226 8.80 7.14 9.14
CA LYS A 226 8.79 8.55 8.76
C LYS A 226 7.69 8.81 7.75
N GLU A 227 7.32 10.07 7.57
CA GLU A 227 6.47 10.49 6.46
C GLU A 227 7.16 10.21 5.12
N LEU A 228 6.40 9.79 4.11
CA LEU A 228 6.91 9.50 2.78
C LEU A 228 6.56 10.61 1.79
N THR A 229 7.48 10.91 0.88
CA THR A 229 7.27 11.81 -0.26
C THR A 229 6.46 11.14 -1.37
N GLY A 230 6.37 9.81 -1.37
CA GLY A 230 5.62 8.97 -2.29
C GLY A 230 6.05 7.51 -2.21
N ILE A 231 5.48 6.68 -3.07
CA ILE A 231 5.76 5.25 -3.16
C ILE A 231 5.91 4.82 -4.62
N TRP A 232 6.70 3.78 -4.88
CA TRP A 232 6.78 3.11 -6.17
C TRP A 232 5.87 1.91 -6.19
N VAL A 233 4.93 1.87 -7.12
CA VAL A 233 4.00 0.74 -7.31
C VAL A 233 4.36 0.02 -8.60
N ALA A 234 4.39 -1.30 -8.57
CA ALA A 234 4.63 -2.10 -9.77
C ALA A 234 3.61 -1.75 -10.86
N LYS A 235 4.09 -1.46 -12.08
CA LYS A 235 3.25 -1.03 -13.21
C LYS A 235 2.26 -2.10 -13.65
N PHE A 236 2.68 -3.36 -13.59
CA PHE A 236 1.92 -4.56 -13.91
C PHE A 236 1.85 -5.48 -12.69
N GLU A 237 0.96 -6.44 -12.72
CA GLU A 237 1.00 -7.55 -11.76
C GLU A 237 2.26 -8.38 -11.90
N ALA A 238 2.55 -9.17 -10.87
CA ALA A 238 3.63 -10.14 -10.89
C ALA A 238 3.42 -11.18 -12.00
N GLY A 239 4.45 -11.41 -12.79
CA GLY A 239 4.44 -12.38 -13.87
C GLY A 239 5.65 -13.29 -13.84
N TYR A 240 5.58 -14.38 -14.61
CA TYR A 240 6.69 -15.31 -14.81
C TYR A 240 7.64 -14.81 -15.90
N PHE A 241 8.93 -15.07 -15.72
CA PHE A 241 9.92 -14.91 -16.78
C PHE A 241 9.73 -15.97 -17.87
N ASP A 242 9.94 -15.57 -19.13
CA ASP A 242 9.97 -16.49 -20.25
C ASP A 242 11.23 -17.35 -20.16
N LYS A 243 11.07 -18.70 -20.09
CA LYS A 243 12.16 -19.66 -19.92
C LYS A 243 13.25 -19.54 -20.97
N GLU A 244 12.88 -19.32 -22.22
CA GLU A 244 13.84 -19.26 -23.32
C GLU A 244 14.44 -17.87 -23.51
N LYS A 245 13.63 -16.81 -23.35
CA LYS A 245 14.04 -15.43 -23.58
C LYS A 245 14.73 -14.79 -22.37
N ASP A 246 14.33 -15.18 -21.16
CA ASP A 246 14.78 -14.56 -19.90
C ASP A 246 15.53 -15.55 -19.00
N LYS A 247 16.12 -16.62 -19.56
CA LYS A 247 16.75 -17.72 -18.81
C LYS A 247 17.83 -17.28 -17.83
N ASP A 248 18.54 -16.20 -18.14
CA ASP A 248 19.56 -15.58 -17.30
C ASP A 248 19.00 -14.81 -16.10
N LYS A 249 17.70 -14.49 -16.10
CA LYS A 249 17.00 -13.78 -15.03
C LYS A 249 16.23 -14.71 -14.10
N ILE A 250 16.10 -15.99 -14.47
CA ILE A 250 15.38 -16.98 -13.66
C ILE A 250 16.24 -17.42 -12.49
N GLN A 251 15.97 -16.88 -11.30
CA GLN A 251 16.68 -17.19 -10.06
C GLN A 251 15.69 -17.68 -8.98
N GLU A 252 16.19 -18.52 -8.09
CA GLU A 252 15.43 -18.94 -6.90
C GLU A 252 15.56 -17.86 -5.82
N SER A 253 14.45 -17.55 -5.15
CA SER A 253 14.46 -16.71 -3.97
C SER A 253 14.72 -17.55 -2.71
N SER A 254 14.88 -16.88 -1.57
CA SER A 254 14.96 -17.53 -0.26
C SER A 254 13.59 -18.05 0.24
N VAL A 255 12.50 -17.68 -0.42
CA VAL A 255 11.15 -18.13 -0.05
C VAL A 255 10.91 -19.53 -0.57
N ASN A 256 10.51 -20.43 0.31
CA ASN A 256 10.05 -21.75 -0.06
C ASN A 256 8.53 -21.77 -0.17
N TYR A 257 8.01 -22.54 -1.11
CA TYR A 257 6.58 -22.83 -1.15
C TYR A 257 6.15 -23.49 0.14
N THR A 258 5.09 -22.99 0.72
CA THR A 258 4.42 -23.72 1.79
C THR A 258 3.82 -25.00 1.20
N GLN A 259 3.84 -26.07 1.99
CA GLN A 259 3.27 -27.34 1.57
C GLN A 259 1.77 -27.21 1.31
N ASP A 260 1.14 -26.31 2.04
CA ASP A 260 -0.28 -25.96 1.93
C ASP A 260 -0.66 -25.33 0.59
N TYR A 261 0.28 -24.69 -0.09
CA TYR A 261 0.05 -24.11 -1.42
C TYR A 261 -0.38 -25.15 -2.45
N CYS A 262 0.18 -26.37 -2.39
CA CYS A 262 -0.03 -27.40 -3.41
C CYS A 262 -0.99 -28.55 -3.00
N GLU A 263 -1.26 -28.73 -1.73
CA GLU A 263 -1.89 -29.95 -1.22
C GLU A 263 -3.38 -29.82 -0.90
N ILE A 264 -3.92 -28.60 -0.76
CA ILE A 264 -5.31 -28.46 -0.40
C ILE A 264 -6.18 -28.33 -1.64
N ASN A 265 -6.87 -29.41 -1.88
CA ASN A 265 -7.89 -29.50 -2.89
C ASN A 265 -9.25 -29.33 -2.21
N VAL A 266 -9.88 -28.17 -2.37
CA VAL A 266 -11.16 -27.85 -1.71
C VAL A 266 -12.32 -28.56 -2.39
N ASP A 267 -12.19 -28.85 -3.70
CA ASP A 267 -13.27 -29.44 -4.51
C ASP A 267 -12.91 -30.77 -5.19
N GLY A 268 -11.75 -31.32 -4.94
CA GLY A 268 -11.31 -32.58 -5.57
C GLY A 268 -10.75 -32.43 -6.98
N THR A 269 -10.58 -31.23 -7.52
CA THR A 269 -10.19 -31.00 -8.93
C THR A 269 -8.69 -31.04 -9.21
N GLY A 270 -7.81 -31.06 -8.22
CA GLY A 270 -6.35 -31.17 -8.41
C GLY A 270 -5.65 -29.91 -8.98
N MET A 271 -6.34 -28.78 -9.11
CA MET A 271 -5.80 -27.56 -9.73
C MET A 271 -4.48 -27.07 -9.11
N ARG A 272 -4.26 -27.26 -7.82
CA ARG A 272 -3.04 -26.82 -7.12
C ARG A 272 -1.82 -27.68 -7.44
N LEU A 273 -2.00 -28.98 -7.58
CA LEU A 273 -0.94 -29.88 -8.02
C LEU A 273 -0.55 -29.58 -9.47
N GLU A 274 -1.49 -29.18 -10.29
CA GLU A 274 -1.28 -28.77 -11.68
C GLU A 274 -0.46 -27.48 -11.76
N ALA A 275 -0.74 -26.49 -10.92
CA ALA A 275 0.06 -25.26 -10.85
C ALA A 275 1.52 -25.53 -10.51
N ARG A 276 1.80 -26.36 -9.52
CA ARG A 276 3.15 -26.76 -9.16
C ARG A 276 3.85 -27.52 -10.29
N ASN A 277 3.15 -28.49 -10.90
CA ASN A 277 3.68 -29.25 -12.04
C ASN A 277 3.99 -28.33 -13.22
N TYR A 278 3.18 -27.28 -13.43
CA TYR A 278 3.42 -26.30 -14.47
C TYR A 278 4.65 -25.44 -14.16
N ILE A 279 4.82 -24.97 -12.94
CA ILE A 279 6.01 -24.22 -12.50
C ILE A 279 7.27 -25.08 -12.65
N ASP A 280 7.23 -26.33 -12.20
CA ASP A 280 8.34 -27.28 -12.37
C ASP A 280 8.68 -27.51 -13.85
N LYS A 281 7.67 -27.51 -14.72
CA LYS A 281 7.85 -27.64 -16.17
C LYS A 281 8.44 -26.39 -16.80
N ILE A 282 7.95 -25.20 -16.45
CA ILE A 282 8.52 -23.93 -16.93
C ILE A 282 10.00 -23.83 -16.57
N TYR A 283 10.34 -24.13 -15.33
CA TYR A 283 11.71 -23.98 -14.83
C TYR A 283 12.56 -25.24 -14.93
N GLY A 284 11.99 -26.35 -15.39
CA GLY A 284 12.73 -27.57 -15.75
C GLY A 284 13.27 -28.39 -14.57
N LYS A 285 12.80 -28.16 -13.34
CA LYS A 285 13.17 -28.93 -12.15
C LYS A 285 12.05 -28.88 -11.11
N LYS A 286 11.96 -29.94 -10.29
CA LYS A 286 11.17 -29.87 -9.07
C LYS A 286 11.85 -28.94 -8.09
N THR A 287 11.15 -27.92 -7.66
CA THR A 287 11.67 -26.94 -6.72
C THR A 287 10.67 -26.66 -5.62
N THR A 288 11.18 -26.46 -4.42
CA THR A 288 10.41 -25.97 -3.28
C THR A 288 10.58 -24.46 -3.12
N SER A 289 11.41 -23.83 -3.96
CA SER A 289 11.69 -22.40 -3.91
C SER A 289 10.90 -21.66 -4.96
N ILE A 290 10.32 -20.53 -4.58
CA ILE A 290 9.62 -19.63 -5.50
C ILE A 290 10.66 -18.82 -6.28
N LYS A 291 10.45 -18.69 -7.59
CA LYS A 291 11.25 -17.84 -8.46
C LYS A 291 10.89 -16.38 -8.24
N TYR A 292 11.82 -15.48 -8.49
CA TYR A 292 11.52 -14.06 -8.51
C TYR A 292 10.48 -13.75 -9.59
N PRO A 293 9.45 -12.93 -9.27
CA PRO A 293 8.52 -12.43 -10.28
C PRO A 293 9.17 -11.38 -11.17
N THR A 294 8.52 -11.07 -12.29
CA THR A 294 8.77 -9.85 -13.06
C THR A 294 7.52 -8.98 -13.09
N PHE A 295 7.69 -7.67 -13.08
CA PHE A 295 6.58 -6.71 -13.18
C PHE A 295 6.59 -6.03 -14.56
N GLN A 296 6.39 -6.85 -15.58
CA GLN A 296 6.40 -6.45 -16.99
C GLN A 296 5.07 -6.78 -17.66
N GLY A 297 4.71 -6.00 -18.68
CA GLY A 297 3.54 -6.31 -19.50
C GLY A 297 3.79 -7.46 -20.48
N ALA A 298 2.72 -8.15 -20.87
CA ALA A 298 2.72 -9.32 -21.75
C ALA A 298 3.51 -10.52 -21.19
N LYS A 299 3.37 -10.75 -19.89
CA LYS A 299 3.88 -11.93 -19.17
C LYS A 299 2.70 -12.75 -18.64
N TYR A 300 2.88 -14.05 -18.50
CA TYR A 300 1.91 -14.87 -17.78
C TYR A 300 1.91 -14.47 -16.31
N SER A 301 0.73 -14.16 -15.80
CA SER A 301 0.55 -13.76 -14.40
C SER A 301 1.06 -14.84 -13.46
N MET A 302 1.77 -14.45 -12.40
CA MET A 302 2.17 -15.35 -11.32
C MET A 302 0.96 -15.58 -10.43
N ASN A 303 0.05 -16.42 -10.92
CA ASN A 303 -1.18 -16.82 -10.24
C ASN A 303 -1.00 -18.14 -9.46
N SER A 304 -2.06 -18.63 -8.86
CA SER A 304 -2.07 -19.87 -8.07
C SER A 304 -1.09 -19.85 -6.90
N ILE A 305 -0.89 -18.70 -6.32
CA ILE A 305 0.00 -18.44 -5.18
C ILE A 305 -0.83 -18.07 -3.95
N SER A 306 -0.50 -18.63 -2.79
CA SER A 306 -1.18 -18.26 -1.54
C SER A 306 -0.88 -16.81 -1.13
N HIS A 307 -1.77 -16.21 -0.35
CA HIS A 307 -1.55 -14.86 0.19
C HIS A 307 -0.26 -14.75 1.02
N GLY A 308 0.05 -15.77 1.81
CA GLY A 308 1.28 -15.83 2.61
C GLY A 308 2.54 -15.92 1.75
N ASP A 309 2.50 -16.68 0.66
CA ASP A 309 3.62 -16.76 -0.27
C ASP A 309 3.79 -15.47 -1.08
N ALA A 310 2.70 -14.88 -1.57
CA ALA A 310 2.73 -13.58 -2.24
C ALA A 310 3.30 -12.47 -1.33
N TYR A 311 2.90 -12.48 -0.05
CA TYR A 311 3.45 -11.59 0.97
C TYR A 311 4.96 -11.80 1.16
N SER A 312 5.39 -13.04 1.33
CA SER A 312 6.79 -13.40 1.56
C SER A 312 7.67 -13.06 0.36
N ILE A 313 7.22 -13.38 -0.86
CA ILE A 313 7.93 -13.04 -2.11
C ILE A 313 8.09 -11.53 -2.24
N SER A 314 7.03 -10.77 -1.99
CA SER A 314 7.08 -9.32 -2.12
C SER A 314 8.07 -8.67 -1.15
N LYS A 315 8.38 -9.29 -0.02
CA LYS A 315 9.36 -8.80 0.97
C LYS A 315 10.82 -9.11 0.59
N VAL A 316 11.09 -10.10 -0.24
CA VAL A 316 12.46 -10.52 -0.56
C VAL A 316 12.98 -9.96 -1.89
N LEU A 317 12.26 -9.05 -2.54
CA LEU A 317 12.72 -8.43 -3.79
C LEU A 317 14.02 -7.64 -3.61
N THR A 318 14.37 -7.27 -2.39
CA THR A 318 15.57 -6.51 -2.04
C THR A 318 16.68 -7.36 -1.40
N GLU A 319 16.49 -8.67 -1.26
CA GLU A 319 17.51 -9.55 -0.66
C GLU A 319 18.84 -9.51 -1.40
N SER A 320 19.89 -10.01 -0.77
CA SER A 320 21.23 -10.04 -1.37
C SER A 320 21.25 -10.77 -2.72
N ASN A 321 21.89 -10.15 -3.73
CA ASN A 321 22.01 -10.68 -5.09
C ASN A 321 20.70 -10.80 -5.88
N ASN A 322 19.66 -10.04 -5.51
CA ASN A 322 18.41 -10.00 -6.26
C ASN A 322 18.64 -9.52 -7.72
N ILE A 323 17.75 -9.97 -8.62
CA ILE A 323 17.82 -9.63 -10.05
C ILE A 323 17.49 -8.17 -10.36
N TYR A 324 16.77 -7.50 -9.46
CA TYR A 324 16.35 -6.10 -9.60
C TYR A 324 17.48 -5.12 -9.30
N LYS A 325 18.57 -5.59 -8.65
CA LYS A 325 19.67 -4.78 -8.10
C LYS A 325 19.22 -3.73 -7.07
N LEU A 326 18.11 -4.00 -6.41
CA LEU A 326 17.63 -3.19 -5.28
C LEU A 326 18.50 -3.44 -4.05
N ASN A 327 18.62 -2.42 -3.19
CA ASN A 327 19.43 -2.49 -1.97
C ASN A 327 18.55 -2.50 -0.73
N GLU A 328 18.55 -3.59 0.03
CA GLU A 328 17.75 -3.77 1.24
C GLU A 328 17.96 -2.70 2.32
N LYS A 329 19.14 -2.06 2.35
CA LYS A 329 19.45 -1.03 3.36
C LYS A 329 18.69 0.28 3.15
N ILE A 330 18.29 0.55 1.91
CA ILE A 330 17.63 1.81 1.51
C ILE A 330 16.25 1.60 0.89
N THR A 331 15.89 0.36 0.58
CA THR A 331 14.62 0.01 -0.08
C THR A 331 13.85 -0.99 0.77
N ASP A 332 12.60 -0.69 1.01
CA ASP A 332 11.60 -1.62 1.51
C ASP A 332 10.82 -2.17 0.32
N SER A 333 10.52 -3.46 0.32
CA SER A 333 9.66 -4.11 -0.67
C SER A 333 8.60 -4.93 0.06
N HIS A 334 7.35 -4.85 -0.38
CA HIS A 334 6.25 -5.55 0.27
C HIS A 334 5.07 -5.75 -0.68
N LEU A 335 4.11 -6.60 -0.26
CA LEU A 335 2.85 -6.79 -0.95
C LEU A 335 1.98 -5.54 -0.78
N MET A 336 1.37 -5.07 -1.87
CA MET A 336 0.52 -3.89 -1.88
C MET A 336 -0.62 -3.99 -0.86
N LYS A 337 -0.77 -2.96 -0.02
CA LYS A 337 -1.84 -2.84 0.99
C LYS A 337 -3.08 -2.17 0.41
N ASN A 338 -4.22 -2.29 1.13
CA ASN A 338 -5.44 -1.59 0.73
C ASN A 338 -5.30 -0.06 0.71
N SER A 339 -4.57 0.54 1.66
CA SER A 339 -4.30 1.98 1.63
C SER A 339 -3.46 2.39 0.41
N GLU A 340 -2.52 1.57 -0.02
CA GLU A 340 -1.72 1.83 -1.23
C GLU A 340 -2.51 1.59 -2.51
N TRP A 341 -3.41 0.60 -2.50
CA TRP A 341 -4.41 0.42 -3.55
C TRP A 341 -5.30 1.67 -3.67
N GLY A 342 -5.81 2.16 -2.54
CA GLY A 342 -6.57 3.39 -2.48
C GLY A 342 -5.79 4.59 -3.03
N ALA A 343 -4.49 4.71 -2.68
CA ALA A 343 -3.65 5.77 -3.20
C ALA A 343 -3.53 5.75 -4.74
N VAL A 344 -3.42 4.56 -5.33
CA VAL A 344 -3.41 4.39 -6.79
C VAL A 344 -4.79 4.68 -7.40
N ALA A 345 -5.85 4.15 -6.79
CA ALA A 345 -7.21 4.29 -7.29
C ALA A 345 -7.70 5.75 -7.26
N TYR A 346 -7.43 6.48 -6.18
CA TYR A 346 -7.85 7.88 -6.04
C TYR A 346 -7.10 8.80 -7.03
N LEU A 347 -5.79 8.62 -7.14
CA LEU A 347 -5.02 9.39 -8.13
C LEU A 347 -5.47 9.05 -9.56
N GLY A 348 -5.77 7.77 -9.84
CA GLY A 348 -6.33 7.33 -11.11
C GLY A 348 -7.72 7.89 -11.40
N GLN A 349 -8.57 8.04 -10.37
CA GLN A 349 -9.93 8.59 -10.49
C GLN A 349 -9.99 10.10 -10.22
N SER A 350 -8.92 10.82 -10.52
CA SER A 350 -8.80 12.27 -10.43
C SER A 350 -8.50 12.90 -11.79
N LYS A 351 -8.40 14.23 -11.82
CA LYS A 351 -7.96 14.98 -13.03
C LYS A 351 -6.61 14.52 -13.57
N TYR A 352 -5.79 13.88 -12.76
CA TYR A 352 -4.47 13.36 -13.13
C TYR A 352 -4.50 11.95 -13.75
N GLY A 353 -5.68 11.31 -13.80
CA GLY A 353 -5.90 9.98 -14.36
C GLY A 353 -7.13 9.91 -15.25
N LEU A 354 -7.93 8.86 -15.09
CA LEU A 354 -9.15 8.62 -15.88
C LEU A 354 -10.27 9.62 -15.57
N ASN A 355 -10.20 10.31 -14.41
CA ASN A 355 -11.24 11.16 -13.87
C ASN A 355 -12.53 10.34 -13.63
N GLU A 356 -13.64 10.64 -14.27
CA GLU A 356 -14.93 9.94 -14.07
C GLU A 356 -15.13 8.70 -14.96
N LYS A 357 -14.06 8.20 -15.60
CA LYS A 357 -14.14 7.04 -16.50
C LYS A 357 -13.72 5.76 -15.78
N ASN A 358 -14.38 4.65 -16.12
CA ASN A 358 -13.92 3.33 -15.68
C ASN A 358 -12.68 2.89 -16.45
N ILE A 359 -11.86 2.06 -15.81
CA ILE A 359 -10.74 1.38 -16.45
C ILE A 359 -11.27 0.22 -17.30
N ARG A 360 -10.65 -0.01 -18.46
CA ARG A 360 -10.95 -1.18 -19.29
C ARG A 360 -10.42 -2.44 -18.62
N ILE A 361 -11.23 -3.48 -18.55
CA ILE A 361 -10.83 -4.75 -17.97
C ILE A 361 -9.70 -5.43 -18.79
N ASN A 362 -8.80 -6.10 -18.10
CA ASN A 362 -7.91 -7.11 -18.67
C ASN A 362 -8.55 -8.49 -18.53
N ASN A 363 -9.22 -8.96 -19.59
CA ASN A 363 -9.87 -10.27 -19.63
C ASN A 363 -9.07 -11.31 -20.42
N VAL A 364 -7.78 -11.04 -20.66
CA VAL A 364 -6.93 -11.90 -21.47
C VAL A 364 -6.41 -13.07 -20.66
N ASN A 365 -6.64 -14.26 -21.19
CA ASN A 365 -6.06 -15.48 -20.65
C ASN A 365 -5.46 -16.36 -21.75
N VAL A 366 -4.60 -17.24 -21.35
CA VAL A 366 -3.99 -18.28 -22.20
C VAL A 366 -4.12 -19.62 -21.50
N ASN A 367 -4.72 -20.57 -22.20
CA ASN A 367 -4.72 -21.95 -21.76
C ASN A 367 -3.47 -22.63 -22.31
N ASP A 368 -2.44 -22.75 -21.45
CA ASP A 368 -1.19 -23.40 -21.80
C ASP A 368 -1.14 -24.78 -21.13
N MET A 369 -1.25 -25.80 -21.97
CA MET A 369 -1.11 -27.22 -21.62
C MET A 369 -2.08 -27.77 -20.56
N THR A 370 -3.11 -28.47 -21.03
CA THR A 370 -3.99 -29.33 -20.23
C THR A 370 -4.69 -28.63 -19.04
N ASN A 371 -5.49 -27.63 -19.37
CA ASN A 371 -6.45 -26.97 -18.48
C ASN A 371 -5.88 -25.98 -17.45
N PHE A 372 -4.63 -25.55 -17.52
CA PHE A 372 -4.14 -24.47 -16.68
C PHE A 372 -4.24 -23.12 -17.39
N VAL A 373 -4.98 -22.18 -16.79
CA VAL A 373 -5.26 -20.86 -17.37
C VAL A 373 -4.43 -19.79 -16.67
N PHE A 374 -3.75 -18.98 -17.47
CA PHE A 374 -3.01 -17.81 -17.00
C PHE A 374 -3.66 -16.54 -17.52
N ALA A 375 -3.86 -15.55 -16.66
CA ALA A 375 -4.02 -14.20 -17.12
C ALA A 375 -2.71 -13.70 -17.75
N VAL A 376 -2.80 -12.72 -18.63
CA VAL A 376 -1.62 -12.11 -19.26
C VAL A 376 -1.59 -10.62 -18.93
N THR A 377 -0.50 -10.16 -18.33
CA THR A 377 -0.35 -8.80 -17.82
C THR A 377 -0.38 -7.75 -18.94
N GLY A 378 -0.98 -6.59 -18.67
CA GLY A 378 -0.90 -5.42 -19.54
C GLY A 378 -1.71 -5.53 -20.83
N TYR A 379 -2.92 -6.04 -20.77
CA TYR A 379 -3.85 -6.08 -21.89
C TYR A 379 -5.16 -5.34 -21.59
N ALA A 380 -5.86 -4.95 -22.61
CA ALA A 380 -7.20 -4.38 -22.58
C ALA A 380 -8.15 -5.20 -23.43
N ALA A 381 -9.33 -5.50 -22.91
CA ALA A 381 -10.41 -6.07 -23.71
C ALA A 381 -10.77 -5.15 -24.89
N LYS A 382 -11.13 -5.73 -26.04
CA LYS A 382 -11.60 -4.95 -27.19
C LYS A 382 -12.93 -4.24 -26.91
N GLU A 383 -13.79 -4.88 -26.13
CA GLU A 383 -15.12 -4.36 -25.80
C GLU A 383 -15.32 -4.34 -24.28
N ASP A 384 -16.12 -3.38 -23.79
CA ASP A 384 -16.54 -3.35 -22.39
C ASP A 384 -17.43 -4.55 -22.09
N GLY A 385 -17.18 -5.19 -20.95
CA GLY A 385 -17.92 -6.38 -20.52
C GLY A 385 -17.68 -7.63 -21.36
N ALA A 386 -16.65 -7.64 -22.20
CA ALA A 386 -16.27 -8.83 -22.97
C ALA A 386 -15.96 -10.01 -22.02
N SER A 387 -16.37 -11.22 -22.44
CA SER A 387 -15.96 -12.46 -21.79
C SER A 387 -14.47 -12.71 -22.02
N GLU A 388 -13.93 -13.70 -21.32
CA GLU A 388 -12.56 -14.18 -21.50
C GLU A 388 -12.14 -14.29 -22.97
N THR A 389 -10.94 -13.85 -23.28
CA THR A 389 -10.43 -13.79 -24.64
C THR A 389 -8.95 -14.19 -24.71
N GLY A 390 -8.53 -14.71 -25.84
CA GLY A 390 -7.12 -14.96 -26.12
C GLY A 390 -6.38 -13.68 -26.52
N ILE A 391 -5.05 -13.74 -26.51
CA ILE A 391 -4.13 -12.62 -26.79
C ILE A 391 -4.44 -11.93 -28.12
N ASP A 392 -4.82 -12.67 -29.16
CA ASP A 392 -5.08 -12.13 -30.50
C ASP A 392 -6.35 -11.25 -30.55
N ASN A 393 -7.21 -11.38 -29.57
CA ASN A 393 -8.47 -10.65 -29.48
C ASN A 393 -8.47 -9.53 -28.44
N ALA A 394 -7.31 -9.07 -28.01
CA ALA A 394 -7.16 -8.00 -27.06
C ALA A 394 -6.06 -7.01 -27.49
N TYR A 395 -6.00 -5.87 -26.82
CA TYR A 395 -5.02 -4.84 -27.09
C TYR A 395 -3.93 -4.84 -26.02
N ARG A 396 -2.69 -5.06 -26.46
CA ARG A 396 -1.50 -5.00 -25.60
C ARG A 396 -1.26 -3.55 -25.15
N TRP A 397 -0.71 -3.35 -23.95
CA TRP A 397 -0.37 -2.07 -23.35
C TRP A 397 0.49 -1.15 -24.23
N THR A 398 1.29 -1.73 -25.15
CA THR A 398 2.10 -1.00 -26.13
C THR A 398 1.29 -0.47 -27.31
N LYS A 399 0.03 -0.86 -27.46
CA LYS A 399 -0.88 -0.33 -28.49
C LYS A 399 -1.70 0.83 -27.93
N LYS A 400 -2.13 1.72 -28.79
CA LYS A 400 -2.91 2.91 -28.42
C LYS A 400 -4.19 2.52 -27.69
N GLU A 401 -4.92 1.53 -28.19
CA GLU A 401 -6.16 1.02 -27.58
C GLU A 401 -5.92 0.31 -26.26
N GLY A 402 -4.75 -0.33 -26.10
CA GLY A 402 -4.34 -1.01 -24.88
C GLY A 402 -4.17 -0.09 -23.68
N GLN A 403 -3.97 1.20 -23.90
CA GLN A 403 -3.85 2.21 -22.84
C GLN A 403 -5.15 2.39 -22.05
N SER A 404 -6.29 1.98 -22.60
CA SER A 404 -7.59 2.02 -21.91
C SER A 404 -7.65 1.13 -20.65
N ALA A 405 -6.76 0.15 -20.49
CA ALA A 405 -6.60 -0.67 -19.29
C ALA A 405 -5.66 -0.06 -18.25
N SER A 406 -5.17 1.16 -18.47
CA SER A 406 -4.34 1.90 -17.52
C SER A 406 -5.19 2.91 -16.74
N ASN A 407 -4.88 3.12 -15.48
CA ASN A 407 -5.59 4.08 -14.62
C ASN A 407 -5.37 5.56 -14.99
N THR A 408 -4.55 5.84 -16.00
CA THR A 408 -4.39 7.17 -16.59
C THR A 408 -5.03 7.29 -17.97
N GLY A 409 -5.35 6.17 -18.61
CA GLY A 409 -5.73 6.12 -20.02
C GLY A 409 -4.55 6.41 -20.97
N THR A 410 -3.31 6.33 -20.47
CA THR A 410 -2.07 6.54 -21.22
C THR A 410 -1.09 5.39 -20.93
N ILE A 411 -0.02 5.29 -21.71
CA ILE A 411 1.04 4.29 -21.46
C ILE A 411 1.76 4.47 -20.11
N TYR A 412 1.62 5.63 -19.46
CA TYR A 412 2.34 6.01 -18.24
C TYR A 412 1.69 5.49 -16.95
N GLY A 413 0.43 5.07 -16.98
CA GLY A 413 -0.30 4.61 -15.78
C GLY A 413 0.02 3.17 -15.38
N ILE A 414 -0.73 2.70 -14.40
CA ILE A 414 -0.68 1.35 -13.85
C ILE A 414 -1.75 0.50 -14.55
N TYR A 415 -1.37 -0.71 -14.94
CA TYR A 415 -2.21 -1.70 -15.59
C TYR A 415 -2.62 -2.80 -14.60
N ASP A 416 -3.50 -3.70 -15.05
CA ASP A 416 -3.93 -4.87 -14.29
C ASP A 416 -4.47 -4.51 -12.88
N LEU A 417 -5.18 -3.37 -12.79
CA LEU A 417 -5.96 -3.00 -11.60
C LEU A 417 -7.32 -3.71 -11.58
N SER A 418 -7.50 -4.62 -12.50
CA SER A 418 -8.51 -5.64 -12.57
C SER A 418 -7.80 -6.98 -12.34
N GLY A 419 -7.87 -7.50 -11.13
CA GLY A 419 -7.02 -8.57 -10.62
C GLY A 419 -5.93 -8.03 -9.69
N GLY A 420 -5.58 -8.68 -8.65
CA GLY A 420 -4.54 -8.28 -7.70
C GLY A 420 -4.95 -8.58 -6.27
N THR A 421 -3.97 -8.82 -5.44
CA THR A 421 -4.17 -9.23 -4.06
C THR A 421 -3.60 -8.22 -3.09
N ALA A 422 -4.44 -7.59 -2.30
CA ALA A 422 -4.01 -6.86 -1.12
C ALA A 422 -4.14 -7.76 0.12
N ALA A 423 -3.07 -7.95 0.87
CA ALA A 423 -3.09 -8.76 2.07
C ALA A 423 -3.74 -7.99 3.22
N ILE A 424 -4.84 -8.51 3.75
CA ILE A 424 -5.53 -7.97 4.92
C ILE A 424 -5.95 -9.12 5.80
N ILE A 425 -5.80 -8.92 7.10
CA ILE A 425 -5.90 -10.01 8.05
C ILE A 425 -6.95 -9.74 9.10
N ASN A 426 -7.69 -10.80 9.41
CA ASN A 426 -8.42 -10.96 10.64
C ASN A 426 -7.57 -11.75 11.67
N ASN A 427 -7.49 -11.28 12.90
CA ASN A 427 -6.82 -11.99 13.98
C ASN A 427 -7.49 -13.33 14.27
N ASP A 428 -6.66 -14.38 14.41
CA ASP A 428 -7.02 -15.70 14.93
C ASP A 428 -7.91 -16.62 14.08
N ASN A 429 -7.95 -16.43 12.78
CA ASN A 429 -8.65 -17.32 11.87
C ASN A 429 -7.78 -18.55 11.51
N GLU A 430 -8.41 -19.70 11.27
CA GLU A 430 -7.76 -20.93 10.82
C GLU A 430 -6.99 -20.74 9.51
N ASN A 431 -7.55 -19.99 8.56
CA ASN A 431 -6.92 -19.68 7.28
C ASN A 431 -5.65 -18.86 7.44
N LEU A 432 -5.58 -17.95 8.41
CA LEU A 432 -4.36 -17.21 8.71
C LEU A 432 -3.25 -18.14 9.19
N ASN A 433 -3.57 -19.15 10.02
CA ASN A 433 -2.61 -20.15 10.44
C ASN A 433 -2.11 -20.99 9.27
N LYS A 434 -2.94 -21.23 8.26
CA LYS A 434 -2.67 -22.12 7.15
C LYS A 434 -2.00 -21.41 5.95
N PHE A 435 -2.51 -20.24 5.56
CA PHE A 435 -2.11 -19.54 4.36
C PHE A 435 -1.43 -18.20 4.61
N GLY A 436 -1.28 -17.79 5.85
CA GLY A 436 -0.75 -16.50 6.25
C GLY A 436 0.27 -16.56 7.39
N GLN A 437 1.02 -17.65 7.55
CA GLN A 437 1.95 -17.84 8.67
C GLN A 437 2.96 -16.69 8.81
N SER A 438 3.59 -16.25 7.72
CA SER A 438 4.54 -15.13 7.71
C SER A 438 3.90 -13.80 8.07
N LEU A 439 2.66 -13.57 7.65
CA LEU A 439 1.85 -12.42 8.05
C LEU A 439 1.56 -12.44 9.55
N LYS A 440 1.19 -13.61 10.08
CA LYS A 440 0.92 -13.78 11.51
C LYS A 440 2.15 -13.51 12.39
N GLU A 441 3.31 -13.89 11.93
CA GLU A 441 4.59 -13.58 12.61
C GLU A 441 4.84 -12.07 12.68
N ASP A 442 4.69 -11.37 11.59
CA ASP A 442 4.85 -9.90 11.54
C ASP A 442 3.79 -9.17 12.39
N LEU A 443 2.56 -9.68 12.46
CA LEU A 443 1.54 -9.15 13.37
C LEU A 443 1.94 -9.28 14.84
N LYS A 444 2.49 -10.42 15.27
CA LYS A 444 2.98 -10.64 16.63
C LYS A 444 4.15 -9.71 16.99
N GLU A 445 4.98 -9.36 16.02
CA GLU A 445 6.10 -8.45 16.21
C GLU A 445 5.71 -6.96 16.19
N GLY A 446 4.42 -6.64 16.08
CA GLY A 446 3.95 -5.25 16.03
C GLY A 446 4.22 -4.51 14.73
N LYS A 447 4.59 -5.21 13.67
CA LYS A 447 4.85 -4.64 12.33
C LYS A 447 3.59 -4.54 11.46
N SER A 448 2.42 -4.68 12.05
CA SER A 448 1.16 -4.84 11.33
C SER A 448 0.85 -3.67 10.39
N SER A 449 0.94 -2.43 10.85
CA SER A 449 0.50 -1.28 10.06
C SER A 449 1.38 -0.99 8.85
N ARG A 450 2.67 -1.30 8.90
CA ARG A 450 3.62 -1.09 7.79
C ARG A 450 3.31 -1.98 6.58
N TYR A 451 3.00 -3.24 6.82
CA TYR A 451 2.86 -4.25 5.76
C TYR A 451 1.44 -4.77 5.62
N ILE A 452 0.59 -4.52 6.61
CA ILE A 452 -0.71 -5.16 6.75
C ILE A 452 -1.71 -4.14 7.27
N THR A 453 -2.87 -4.05 6.64
CA THR A 453 -4.03 -3.35 7.21
C THR A 453 -4.92 -4.37 7.90
N VAL A 454 -5.21 -4.15 9.18
CA VAL A 454 -6.07 -5.02 9.99
C VAL A 454 -7.44 -4.39 10.13
N TYR A 455 -8.49 -5.14 9.83
CA TYR A 455 -9.89 -4.70 9.95
C TYR A 455 -10.57 -5.37 11.14
N ASN A 456 -11.53 -4.67 11.72
CA ASN A 456 -12.32 -5.18 12.83
C ASN A 456 -13.31 -6.23 12.36
N ILE A 457 -13.41 -7.34 13.10
CA ILE A 457 -14.44 -8.34 12.91
C ILE A 457 -15.51 -8.14 13.98
N ALA A 458 -16.72 -7.88 13.50
CA ALA A 458 -17.91 -7.61 14.33
C ALA A 458 -18.95 -8.75 14.24
N GLU A 459 -18.71 -9.76 13.41
CA GLU A 459 -19.54 -10.94 13.24
C GLU A 459 -19.47 -11.89 14.46
N ASN A 460 -20.36 -12.86 14.48
CA ASN A 460 -20.31 -14.00 15.39
C ASN A 460 -20.55 -15.31 14.61
N ASP A 461 -20.18 -16.44 15.19
CA ASP A 461 -20.15 -17.77 14.56
C ASP A 461 -21.52 -18.28 14.03
N ASN A 462 -22.62 -17.64 14.41
CA ASN A 462 -23.98 -18.07 14.05
C ASN A 462 -24.62 -17.20 12.94
N GLN A 463 -23.88 -16.24 12.36
CA GLN A 463 -24.42 -15.36 11.33
C GLN A 463 -24.33 -16.01 9.94
N LYS A 464 -25.31 -15.70 9.08
CA LYS A 464 -25.19 -15.99 7.66
C LYS A 464 -24.08 -15.15 7.05
N LEU A 465 -23.43 -15.67 6.00
CA LEU A 465 -22.24 -15.07 5.40
C LEU A 465 -22.47 -13.59 4.99
N ASP A 466 -23.59 -13.29 4.33
CA ASP A 466 -23.87 -11.91 3.89
C ASP A 466 -24.16 -10.95 5.05
N GLU A 467 -24.79 -11.45 6.12
CA GLU A 467 -24.99 -10.67 7.36
C GLU A 467 -23.65 -10.37 8.04
N ALA A 468 -22.75 -11.36 8.08
CA ALA A 468 -21.40 -11.21 8.62
C ALA A 468 -20.58 -10.19 7.81
N ARG A 469 -20.57 -10.29 6.48
CA ARG A 469 -19.92 -9.35 5.56
C ARG A 469 -20.40 -7.93 5.79
N MET A 470 -21.72 -7.73 5.86
CA MET A 470 -22.32 -6.41 6.05
C MET A 470 -21.98 -5.82 7.41
N LYS A 471 -21.99 -6.65 8.46
CA LYS A 471 -21.65 -6.22 9.82
C LYS A 471 -20.20 -5.80 9.94
N ASN A 472 -19.27 -6.58 9.34
CA ASN A 472 -17.86 -6.24 9.29
C ASN A 472 -17.62 -4.98 8.48
N TYR A 473 -18.25 -4.82 7.32
CA TYR A 473 -18.17 -3.61 6.51
C TYR A 473 -18.56 -2.37 7.34
N LEU A 474 -19.71 -2.40 8.01
CA LEU A 474 -20.20 -1.28 8.84
C LEU A 474 -19.26 -0.96 10.01
N SER A 475 -18.67 -1.97 10.64
CA SER A 475 -17.73 -1.76 11.74
C SER A 475 -16.42 -1.08 11.32
N ASN A 476 -16.09 -1.12 10.03
CA ASN A 476 -14.89 -0.53 9.44
C ASN A 476 -15.19 0.70 8.56
N ALA A 477 -16.42 1.16 8.49
CA ALA A 477 -16.83 2.26 7.61
C ALA A 477 -16.17 3.62 7.93
N LYS A 478 -15.49 3.73 9.07
CA LYS A 478 -14.70 4.92 9.45
C LYS A 478 -13.25 4.90 8.89
N ILE A 479 -12.78 3.77 8.38
CA ILE A 479 -11.48 3.66 7.71
C ILE A 479 -11.59 4.42 6.38
N TYR A 480 -10.60 5.22 6.08
CA TYR A 480 -10.55 6.03 4.87
C TYR A 480 -9.22 5.81 4.13
N GLY A 481 -9.18 6.14 2.84
CA GLY A 481 -7.99 6.02 2.01
C GLY A 481 -7.72 4.60 1.49
N ASP A 482 -8.64 3.66 1.64
CA ASP A 482 -8.50 2.27 1.20
C ASP A 482 -9.40 1.91 0.00
N ALA A 483 -10.15 2.87 -0.52
CA ALA A 483 -11.13 2.70 -1.59
C ALA A 483 -12.17 1.61 -1.28
N ILE A 484 -12.69 1.58 -0.05
CA ILE A 484 -13.77 0.68 0.39
C ILE A 484 -15.00 1.50 0.76
N ALA A 485 -15.09 2.05 1.97
CA ALA A 485 -16.28 2.74 2.45
C ALA A 485 -16.55 4.08 1.74
N GLU A 486 -15.53 4.70 1.18
CA GLU A 486 -15.65 5.95 0.42
C GLU A 486 -16.24 5.74 -0.98
N THR A 487 -16.08 4.54 -1.55
CA THR A 487 -16.48 4.25 -2.93
C THR A 487 -17.59 3.22 -3.05
N SER A 488 -18.11 2.74 -1.93
CA SER A 488 -19.21 1.76 -1.90
C SER A 488 -20.26 2.10 -0.86
N THR A 489 -21.42 1.47 -0.99
CA THR A 489 -22.55 1.63 -0.06
C THR A 489 -22.81 0.38 0.78
N SER A 490 -22.15 -0.73 0.46
CA SER A 490 -22.38 -2.02 1.10
C SER A 490 -21.15 -2.92 1.03
N GLY A 491 -21.06 -3.86 1.96
CA GLY A 491 -20.08 -4.95 1.94
C GLY A 491 -20.50 -6.18 1.14
N ILE A 492 -21.59 -6.09 0.40
CA ILE A 492 -22.13 -7.18 -0.44
C ILE A 492 -22.71 -6.64 -1.76
N GLY A 493 -22.67 -7.46 -2.81
CA GLY A 493 -23.28 -7.17 -4.10
C GLY A 493 -22.41 -6.30 -5.01
N ASN A 494 -23.06 -5.55 -5.92
CA ASN A 494 -22.41 -4.64 -6.86
C ASN A 494 -22.60 -3.20 -6.38
N SER A 495 -22.05 -2.86 -5.23
CA SER A 495 -22.36 -1.61 -4.52
C SER A 495 -21.24 -0.58 -4.54
N ALA A 496 -20.10 -0.87 -5.21
CA ALA A 496 -19.04 0.10 -5.42
C ALA A 496 -19.22 0.88 -6.73
N TRP A 497 -18.44 1.93 -6.89
CA TRP A 497 -18.43 2.74 -8.12
C TRP A 497 -18.31 1.87 -9.37
N PHE A 498 -18.95 2.31 -10.43
CA PHE A 498 -19.07 1.60 -11.71
C PHE A 498 -19.78 0.22 -11.63
N GLY A 499 -20.49 -0.05 -10.53
CA GLY A 499 -21.13 -1.34 -10.29
C GLY A 499 -20.15 -2.47 -9.94
N ASN A 500 -18.97 -2.12 -9.48
CA ASN A 500 -17.97 -3.11 -9.08
C ASN A 500 -18.44 -3.94 -7.88
N VAL A 501 -18.03 -5.19 -7.85
CA VAL A 501 -18.41 -6.17 -6.82
C VAL A 501 -17.81 -5.79 -5.47
N THR A 502 -18.61 -6.00 -4.43
CA THR A 502 -18.22 -5.78 -3.03
C THR A 502 -18.53 -7.02 -2.21
N HIS A 503 -17.49 -7.70 -1.72
CA HIS A 503 -17.62 -8.79 -0.77
C HIS A 503 -16.61 -8.59 0.36
N PHE A 504 -17.06 -7.96 1.44
CA PHE A 504 -16.19 -7.71 2.59
C PHE A 504 -15.78 -9.03 3.25
N PRO A 505 -14.53 -9.20 3.73
CA PRO A 505 -14.09 -10.37 4.48
C PRO A 505 -14.98 -10.70 5.67
N ALA A 506 -15.13 -12.00 5.91
CA ALA A 506 -15.93 -12.56 6.99
C ALA A 506 -15.28 -13.85 7.48
N LEU A 507 -15.89 -14.49 8.48
CA LEU A 507 -15.44 -15.76 9.02
C LEU A 507 -15.15 -16.78 7.89
N HIS A 508 -14.02 -17.43 7.91
CA HIS A 508 -13.46 -18.31 6.88
C HIS A 508 -12.93 -17.64 5.60
N TYR A 509 -13.25 -16.35 5.36
CA TYR A 509 -12.78 -15.57 4.22
C TYR A 509 -11.97 -14.39 4.73
N THR A 510 -10.74 -14.65 5.13
CA THR A 510 -9.93 -13.74 5.96
C THR A 510 -9.25 -12.63 5.17
N PHE A 511 -9.00 -12.87 3.88
CA PHE A 511 -8.17 -12.00 3.06
C PHE A 511 -9.02 -11.19 2.08
N PHE A 512 -8.54 -10.01 1.73
CA PHE A 512 -9.10 -9.24 0.63
C PHE A 512 -8.44 -9.63 -0.70
N VAL A 513 -9.24 -9.54 -1.76
CA VAL A 513 -8.79 -9.44 -3.14
C VAL A 513 -9.31 -8.14 -3.73
N ARG A 514 -8.55 -7.55 -4.65
CA ARG A 514 -8.89 -6.27 -5.28
C ARG A 514 -8.86 -6.38 -6.78
N GLY A 515 -9.67 -5.54 -7.44
CA GLY A 515 -9.66 -5.39 -8.88
C GLY A 515 -10.47 -6.40 -9.68
N GLY A 516 -10.80 -7.56 -9.14
CA GLY A 516 -11.48 -8.66 -9.84
C GLY A 516 -10.50 -9.56 -10.60
N ASN A 517 -10.98 -10.31 -11.54
CA ASN A 517 -10.19 -11.25 -12.31
C ASN A 517 -10.66 -11.35 -13.79
N PHE A 518 -9.89 -12.01 -14.63
CA PHE A 518 -10.14 -12.09 -16.08
C PHE A 518 -11.47 -12.77 -16.45
N MET A 519 -12.17 -13.42 -15.52
CA MET A 519 -13.45 -14.13 -15.74
C MET A 519 -14.68 -13.27 -15.38
N ASP A 520 -14.54 -12.22 -14.56
CA ASP A 520 -15.69 -11.54 -13.91
C ASP A 520 -16.32 -10.43 -14.76
N LYS A 521 -15.81 -10.14 -15.94
CA LYS A 521 -16.38 -9.20 -16.93
C LYS A 521 -16.50 -7.74 -16.42
N SER A 522 -17.67 -7.12 -16.66
CA SER A 522 -17.92 -5.71 -16.36
C SER A 522 -18.06 -5.37 -14.86
N ASN A 523 -18.11 -6.39 -14.00
CA ASN A 523 -18.23 -6.18 -12.55
C ASN A 523 -16.88 -5.94 -11.88
N ASP A 524 -15.78 -6.05 -12.64
CA ASP A 524 -14.42 -5.80 -12.21
C ASP A 524 -14.06 -4.31 -12.28
N GLY A 525 -13.03 -3.96 -11.57
CA GLY A 525 -12.48 -2.60 -11.64
C GLY A 525 -11.73 -2.18 -10.37
N MET A 526 -11.20 -0.96 -10.40
CA MET A 526 -10.36 -0.41 -9.33
C MET A 526 -11.05 -0.38 -7.96
N PHE A 527 -12.39 -0.33 -7.92
CA PHE A 527 -13.17 -0.22 -6.69
C PHE A 527 -13.76 -1.55 -6.22
N LEU A 528 -13.51 -2.63 -6.96
CA LEU A 528 -13.85 -3.97 -6.49
C LEU A 528 -13.05 -4.31 -5.24
N PHE A 529 -13.73 -4.88 -4.26
CA PHE A 529 -13.11 -5.63 -3.18
C PHE A 529 -13.87 -6.93 -2.97
N GLY A 530 -13.11 -8.01 -2.95
CA GLY A 530 -13.59 -9.36 -2.69
C GLY A 530 -12.98 -9.92 -1.42
N HIS A 531 -13.36 -11.12 -1.08
CA HIS A 531 -12.83 -11.88 0.04
C HIS A 531 -12.23 -13.18 -0.45
N HIS A 532 -11.25 -13.70 0.28
CA HIS A 532 -10.61 -14.96 -0.03
C HIS A 532 -10.19 -15.75 1.22
N GLU A 533 -10.09 -17.05 1.09
CA GLU A 533 -9.60 -17.93 2.17
C GLU A 533 -8.07 -17.89 2.31
N GLY A 534 -7.35 -17.40 1.30
CA GLY A 534 -5.90 -17.22 1.31
C GLY A 534 -5.10 -18.26 0.53
N TRP A 535 -5.74 -19.32 0.02
CA TRP A 535 -5.07 -20.28 -0.87
C TRP A 535 -5.00 -19.76 -2.32
N GLY A 536 -4.06 -20.27 -3.10
CA GLY A 536 -3.85 -19.77 -4.46
C GLY A 536 -4.88 -20.28 -5.46
N MET A 537 -5.49 -19.40 -6.22
CA MET A 537 -6.36 -19.72 -7.36
C MET A 537 -5.72 -19.27 -8.69
N ASN A 538 -6.17 -19.86 -9.80
CA ASN A 538 -5.66 -19.51 -11.13
C ASN A 538 -6.00 -18.10 -11.59
N HIS A 539 -6.81 -17.38 -10.84
CA HIS A 539 -7.21 -15.99 -11.08
C HIS A 539 -6.76 -15.02 -9.99
N ASP A 540 -5.97 -15.49 -9.00
CA ASP A 540 -5.37 -14.64 -7.98
C ASP A 540 -3.93 -14.29 -8.36
N GLY A 541 -3.68 -13.01 -8.56
CA GLY A 541 -2.35 -12.44 -8.78
C GLY A 541 -1.93 -11.58 -7.60
N PHE A 542 -0.79 -10.90 -7.72
CA PHE A 542 -0.33 -9.96 -6.72
C PHE A 542 0.52 -8.83 -7.31
N ARG A 543 0.70 -7.78 -6.53
CA ARG A 543 1.46 -6.59 -6.89
C ARG A 543 2.35 -6.16 -5.75
N ALA A 544 3.57 -5.76 -6.06
CA ALA A 544 4.52 -5.27 -5.06
C ALA A 544 4.60 -3.73 -5.05
N VAL A 545 5.01 -3.22 -3.90
CA VAL A 545 5.31 -1.80 -3.66
C VAL A 545 6.73 -1.68 -3.15
N LEU A 546 7.43 -0.61 -3.56
CA LEU A 546 8.75 -0.26 -3.08
C LEU A 546 8.70 1.11 -2.40
N VAL A 547 9.36 1.21 -1.24
CA VAL A 547 9.43 2.42 -0.45
C VAL A 547 10.88 2.69 -0.07
N LYS A 548 11.29 3.95 -0.06
CA LYS A 548 12.62 4.35 0.42
C LYS A 548 12.61 4.38 1.95
N LYS A 549 13.50 3.57 2.56
CA LYS A 549 13.72 3.51 4.01
C LYS A 549 14.28 4.79 4.57
#